data_e544b1586cfef055d9267884b8868653
#
_entry.id   e544b1586cfef055d9267884b8868653
#
_cell.length_a   1.000
_cell.length_b   1.000
_cell.length_c   1.000
_cell.angle_alpha   90.00
_cell.angle_beta   90.00
_cell.angle_gamma   90.00
#
_symmetry.space_group_name_H-M   'P 1'
#
loop_
_entity.id
_entity.type
_entity.pdbx_description
1 polymer ?
#
loop_
_entity_poly.entity_id
_entity_poly.type
_entity_poly.pdbx_seq_one_letter_code
_entity_poly.pdbx_strand_id
1 'polypeptide(L)'
;MSLFPLTLLQATAACLLSGWLLQGLLYLAQRRWPALAAQRSVWLGAQLVLAAAFVLPLLPDARQLSVVPELSVPVSLASAASGVPLAVDAPAAGLPSGASWLSLVPAAWGLVYLLGVACTAWRWQRGRATLRTLLRLAQRRRLHGTDVLEVDAPISPMLVGVWRPRLLLPAHLAQFTPEQQQMVIAHELTHARRRDPMLLLLATMLQALLWFHPAARWLAGKLAWAQELGCDRQVLAGLPARQRQQYAAALVKQLGLQAQPLPGLAFGGGGMAERLLRMRDGQERLPPALRLLTVLLLCAIGAASLALQPALAWTVAAAPAAMPAAPAPAPTAWRNPLDIMRVTGFFGVVREITPQGHGGIDLGARRGTPVHAAADGIASVSEDARLGKAVRIDHGGGVESLYAHLDRVTLTTGMAVTAGQSIGTVGATGLATGPHLHFQVTRSGRLQDPQQWLAGLDANASARALRMRKQQFGR
;
A
#
# COMPACT_ATOMS: atom_id res chain seq x y z
N MET A 1 6.12 -14.42 10.31
CA MET A 1 5.08 -13.39 10.61
C MET A 1 4.70 -12.72 9.31
N SER A 2 3.40 -12.52 9.03
CA SER A 2 2.97 -11.86 7.80
C SER A 2 3.49 -10.42 7.74
N LEU A 3 4.07 -10.01 6.62
CA LEU A 3 4.58 -8.63 6.40
C LEU A 3 3.43 -7.58 6.34
N PHE A 4 2.19 -8.05 6.27
CA PHE A 4 1.01 -7.23 6.11
C PHE A 4 0.81 -6.13 7.20
N PRO A 5 0.99 -6.39 8.52
CA PRO A 5 0.83 -5.33 9.51
C PRO A 5 1.84 -4.19 9.36
N LEU A 6 3.06 -4.51 8.94
CA LEU A 6 4.10 -3.51 8.69
C LEU A 6 3.76 -2.67 7.46
N THR A 7 3.38 -3.30 6.36
CA THR A 7 2.97 -2.57 5.14
C THR A 7 1.76 -1.68 5.39
N LEU A 8 0.80 -2.11 6.24
CA LEU A 8 -0.34 -1.29 6.64
C LEU A 8 0.10 -0.05 7.44
N LEU A 9 1.04 -0.19 8.37
CA LEU A 9 1.59 0.93 9.13
C LEU A 9 2.30 1.93 8.22
N GLN A 10 3.13 1.44 7.29
CA GLN A 10 3.84 2.25 6.30
C GLN A 10 2.86 3.01 5.38
N ALA A 11 1.87 2.30 4.83
CA ALA A 11 0.83 2.89 3.98
C ALA A 11 0.04 3.97 4.73
N THR A 12 -0.22 3.76 6.03
CA THR A 12 -0.89 4.76 6.88
C THR A 12 -0.02 6.00 7.05
N ALA A 13 1.26 5.86 7.36
CA ALA A 13 2.18 6.98 7.55
C ALA A 13 2.35 7.78 6.24
N ALA A 14 2.57 7.12 5.12
CA ALA A 14 2.67 7.74 3.80
C ALA A 14 1.37 8.48 3.42
N CYS A 15 0.21 7.86 3.68
CA CYS A 15 -1.09 8.46 3.45
C CYS A 15 -1.31 9.71 4.31
N LEU A 16 -0.90 9.71 5.60
CA LEU A 16 -1.01 10.86 6.48
C LEU A 16 -0.18 12.05 5.94
N LEU A 17 1.07 11.81 5.55
CA LEU A 17 1.96 12.85 5.02
C LEU A 17 1.43 13.43 3.70
N SER A 18 1.07 12.57 2.75
CA SER A 18 0.53 13.00 1.46
C SER A 18 -0.81 13.71 1.61
N GLY A 19 -1.66 13.27 2.54
CA GLY A 19 -2.96 13.89 2.80
C GLY A 19 -2.85 15.27 3.44
N TRP A 20 -1.91 15.49 4.36
CA TRP A 20 -1.67 16.82 4.91
C TRP A 20 -1.09 17.79 3.88
N LEU A 21 -0.17 17.32 3.04
CA LEU A 21 0.36 18.11 1.93
C LEU A 21 -0.77 18.51 0.96
N LEU A 22 -1.58 17.53 0.55
CA LEU A 22 -2.71 17.74 -0.35
C LEU A 22 -3.73 18.73 0.25
N GLN A 23 -4.06 18.56 1.55
CA GLN A 23 -4.95 19.46 2.27
C GLN A 23 -4.41 20.90 2.31
N GLY A 24 -3.13 21.08 2.62
CA GLY A 24 -2.46 22.37 2.66
C GLY A 24 -2.49 23.07 1.28
N LEU A 25 -2.12 22.34 0.23
CA LEU A 25 -2.12 22.85 -1.15
C LEU A 25 -3.53 23.26 -1.60
N LEU A 26 -4.53 22.41 -1.37
CA LEU A 26 -5.92 22.72 -1.73
C LEU A 26 -6.51 23.88 -0.88
N TYR A 27 -6.12 23.99 0.39
CA TYR A 27 -6.51 25.11 1.23
C TYR A 27 -5.94 26.44 0.70
N LEU A 28 -4.65 26.47 0.33
CA LEU A 28 -4.03 27.65 -0.28
C LEU A 28 -4.64 27.98 -1.65
N ALA A 29 -4.86 26.95 -2.49
CA ALA A 29 -5.50 27.10 -3.79
C ALA A 29 -6.91 27.66 -3.66
N GLN A 30 -7.70 27.21 -2.70
CA GLN A 30 -9.06 27.73 -2.45
C GLN A 30 -9.05 29.20 -1.99
N ARG A 31 -8.03 29.60 -1.21
CA ARG A 31 -7.87 31.02 -0.83
C ARG A 31 -7.56 31.91 -2.04
N ARG A 32 -6.74 31.43 -2.97
CA ARG A 32 -6.35 32.18 -4.17
C ARG A 32 -7.44 32.17 -5.23
N TRP A 33 -8.20 31.07 -5.35
CA TRP A 33 -9.27 30.86 -6.31
C TRP A 33 -10.54 30.37 -5.65
N PRO A 34 -11.39 31.27 -5.12
CA PRO A 34 -12.63 30.90 -4.39
C PRO A 34 -13.61 30.06 -5.22
N ALA A 35 -13.57 30.18 -6.54
CA ALA A 35 -14.38 29.38 -7.47
C ALA A 35 -14.06 27.86 -7.39
N LEU A 36 -12.89 27.47 -6.86
CA LEU A 36 -12.51 26.08 -6.63
C LEU A 36 -13.44 25.37 -5.66
N ALA A 37 -13.98 26.11 -4.67
CA ALA A 37 -14.88 25.56 -3.66
C ALA A 37 -16.13 24.88 -4.27
N ALA A 38 -16.60 25.36 -5.43
CA ALA A 38 -17.77 24.82 -6.13
C ALA A 38 -17.45 23.64 -7.08
N GLN A 39 -16.20 23.20 -7.17
CA GLN A 39 -15.76 22.15 -8.12
C GLN A 39 -15.76 20.77 -7.47
N ARG A 40 -16.90 20.07 -7.50
CA ARG A 40 -17.04 18.72 -6.89
C ARG A 40 -16.02 17.70 -7.42
N SER A 41 -15.62 17.80 -8.70
CA SER A 41 -14.62 16.89 -9.31
C SER A 41 -13.24 17.00 -8.66
N VAL A 42 -12.83 18.20 -8.25
CA VAL A 42 -11.54 18.41 -7.57
C VAL A 42 -11.55 17.76 -6.19
N TRP A 43 -12.59 17.95 -5.41
CA TRP A 43 -12.70 17.39 -4.06
C TRP A 43 -12.84 15.87 -4.07
N LEU A 44 -13.58 15.31 -5.04
CA LEU A 44 -13.66 13.86 -5.23
C LEU A 44 -12.33 13.30 -5.74
N GLY A 45 -11.70 13.94 -6.71
CA GLY A 45 -10.38 13.55 -7.22
C GLY A 45 -9.32 13.52 -6.11
N ALA A 46 -9.32 14.55 -5.23
CA ALA A 46 -8.43 14.58 -4.08
C ALA A 46 -8.67 13.41 -3.09
N GLN A 47 -9.92 13.03 -2.85
CA GLN A 47 -10.24 11.85 -2.03
C GLN A 47 -9.76 10.55 -2.67
N LEU A 48 -9.91 10.42 -4.00
CA LEU A 48 -9.43 9.24 -4.74
C LEU A 48 -7.90 9.15 -4.73
N VAL A 49 -7.20 10.28 -4.90
CA VAL A 49 -5.74 10.33 -4.77
C VAL A 49 -5.29 9.89 -3.38
N LEU A 50 -5.96 10.38 -2.34
CA LEU A 50 -5.65 10.00 -0.96
C LEU A 50 -5.92 8.51 -0.70
N ALA A 51 -7.01 7.97 -1.23
CA ALA A 51 -7.32 6.54 -1.13
C ALA A 51 -6.31 5.69 -1.91
N ALA A 52 -5.89 6.13 -3.10
CA ALA A 52 -4.86 5.48 -3.88
C ALA A 52 -3.51 5.47 -3.12
N ALA A 53 -3.12 6.59 -2.50
CA ALA A 53 -1.92 6.68 -1.69
C ALA A 53 -1.91 5.71 -0.49
N PHE A 54 -3.09 5.30 0.01
CA PHE A 54 -3.22 4.31 1.06
C PHE A 54 -3.27 2.88 0.53
N VAL A 55 -4.04 2.62 -0.54
CA VAL A 55 -4.34 1.25 -1.02
C VAL A 55 -3.22 0.68 -1.88
N LEU A 56 -2.64 1.50 -2.79
CA LEU A 56 -1.63 1.01 -3.72
C LEU A 56 -0.39 0.41 -3.04
N PRO A 57 0.13 0.97 -1.92
CA PRO A 57 1.23 0.36 -1.18
C PRO A 57 0.94 -1.03 -0.62
N LEU A 58 -0.34 -1.36 -0.43
CA LEU A 58 -0.75 -2.66 0.10
C LEU A 58 -0.76 -3.76 -0.97
N LEU A 59 -0.63 -3.40 -2.26
CA LEU A 59 -0.55 -4.35 -3.36
C LEU A 59 0.83 -5.03 -3.39
N PRO A 60 0.91 -6.34 -3.74
CA PRO A 60 2.14 -7.12 -3.62
C PRO A 60 3.31 -6.58 -4.44
N ASP A 61 3.07 -5.99 -5.62
CA ASP A 61 4.12 -5.49 -6.53
C ASP A 61 4.41 -3.98 -6.39
N ALA A 62 3.74 -3.28 -5.48
CA ALA A 62 3.87 -1.83 -5.33
C ALA A 62 5.28 -1.37 -4.92
N ARG A 63 6.06 -2.25 -4.27
CA ARG A 63 7.44 -1.96 -3.83
C ARG A 63 8.41 -1.73 -5.00
N GLN A 64 8.14 -2.30 -6.16
CA GLN A 64 8.96 -2.11 -7.37
C GLN A 64 8.85 -0.68 -7.93
N LEU A 65 7.82 0.06 -7.55
CA LEU A 65 7.58 1.43 -7.99
C LEU A 65 8.23 2.49 -7.08
N SER A 66 8.80 2.09 -5.94
CA SER A 66 9.46 3.01 -5.01
C SER A 66 10.87 3.36 -5.49
N VAL A 67 11.17 4.66 -5.52
CA VAL A 67 12.51 5.19 -5.82
C VAL A 67 13.35 5.32 -4.54
N VAL A 68 12.73 5.25 -3.37
CA VAL A 68 13.41 5.39 -2.08
C VAL A 68 14.08 4.07 -1.71
N PRO A 69 15.40 4.06 -1.40
CA PRO A 69 16.10 2.85 -0.97
C PRO A 69 15.51 2.29 0.33
N GLU A 70 15.57 0.97 0.49
CA GLU A 70 15.05 0.29 1.67
C GLU A 70 15.82 0.74 2.93
N LEU A 71 15.09 1.32 3.89
CA LEU A 71 15.60 1.62 5.21
C LEU A 71 15.45 0.37 6.09
N SER A 72 16.56 -0.34 6.32
CA SER A 72 16.57 -1.51 7.21
C SER A 72 16.63 -1.06 8.67
N VAL A 73 15.59 -1.37 9.43
CA VAL A 73 15.58 -1.19 10.88
C VAL A 73 15.91 -2.53 11.52
N PRO A 74 17.07 -2.69 12.19
CA PRO A 74 17.42 -3.93 12.88
C PRO A 74 16.50 -4.12 14.08
N VAL A 75 15.69 -5.18 14.08
CA VAL A 75 14.88 -5.59 15.23
C VAL A 75 15.48 -6.86 15.81
N SER A 76 16.07 -6.77 16.99
CA SER A 76 16.47 -7.94 17.77
C SER A 76 15.24 -8.65 18.32
N LEU A 77 14.87 -9.79 17.75
CA LEU A 77 13.96 -10.73 18.37
C LEU A 77 14.76 -11.55 19.37
N ALA A 78 14.68 -11.21 20.66
CA ALA A 78 15.14 -12.11 21.71
C ALA A 78 14.30 -13.40 21.61
N SER A 79 14.94 -14.49 21.23
CA SER A 79 14.34 -15.82 21.13
C SER A 79 13.96 -16.31 22.53
N ALA A 80 12.66 -16.26 22.84
CA ALA A 80 12.09 -16.97 23.96
C ALA A 80 11.74 -18.41 23.54
N ALA A 81 12.72 -19.22 23.21
CA ALA A 81 12.53 -20.66 23.03
C ALA A 81 13.88 -21.39 23.07
N SER A 82 14.40 -21.63 24.21
CA SER A 82 15.15 -22.86 24.52
C SER A 82 15.36 -22.94 26.04
N GLY A 83 14.49 -23.71 26.67
CA GLY A 83 14.72 -24.20 28.02
C GLY A 83 15.88 -25.18 28.02
N VAL A 84 17.01 -24.79 28.55
CA VAL A 84 18.01 -25.64 29.17
C VAL A 84 18.63 -24.83 30.31
N PRO A 85 18.54 -25.27 31.57
CA PRO A 85 19.21 -24.59 32.69
C PRO A 85 20.65 -25.05 32.76
N LEU A 86 21.59 -24.16 32.49
CA LEU A 86 22.96 -24.31 32.96
C LEU A 86 23.30 -23.09 33.81
N ALA A 87 23.35 -23.36 35.11
CA ALA A 87 23.83 -22.45 36.12
C ALA A 87 25.31 -22.15 35.90
N VAL A 88 25.67 -20.87 35.81
CA VAL A 88 26.90 -20.30 36.38
C VAL A 88 26.67 -18.84 36.69
N ASP A 89 26.89 -18.45 37.94
CA ASP A 89 26.77 -17.12 38.47
C ASP A 89 27.70 -16.09 37.79
N ALA A 90 27.13 -15.02 37.26
CA ALA A 90 27.79 -13.72 37.13
C ALA A 90 26.73 -12.61 37.15
N PRO A 91 26.87 -11.52 37.94
CA PRO A 91 25.91 -10.45 37.97
C PRO A 91 26.14 -9.56 36.73
N ALA A 92 25.45 -9.84 35.64
CA ALA A 92 25.33 -8.91 34.55
C ALA A 92 24.20 -7.96 34.86
N ALA A 93 24.51 -6.70 35.12
CA ALA A 93 23.54 -5.60 35.13
C ALA A 93 22.81 -5.56 33.80
N GLY A 94 21.65 -6.20 33.72
CA GLY A 94 20.80 -6.25 32.57
C GLY A 94 20.14 -4.91 32.34
N LEU A 95 20.60 -4.17 31.31
CA LEU A 95 19.77 -3.15 30.70
C LEU A 95 18.52 -3.83 30.10
N PRO A 96 17.30 -3.37 30.39
CA PRO A 96 16.10 -3.95 29.83
C PRO A 96 16.16 -3.80 28.32
N SER A 97 16.06 -4.90 27.59
CA SER A 97 16.00 -4.94 26.14
C SER A 97 14.75 -4.19 25.65
N GLY A 98 14.83 -2.89 25.45
CA GLY A 98 13.75 -2.01 25.03
C GLY A 98 13.25 -2.22 23.60
N ALA A 99 13.68 -3.29 22.92
CA ALA A 99 13.38 -3.52 21.51
C ALA A 99 12.18 -4.46 21.26
N SER A 100 11.69 -5.19 22.25
CA SER A 100 10.62 -6.19 22.02
C SER A 100 9.22 -5.60 21.81
N TRP A 101 8.90 -4.46 22.43
CA TRP A 101 7.58 -3.83 22.29
C TRP A 101 7.39 -3.18 20.92
N LEU A 102 8.44 -2.69 20.26
CA LEU A 102 8.38 -2.10 18.92
C LEU A 102 7.89 -3.11 17.88
N SER A 103 8.19 -4.38 18.04
CA SER A 103 7.71 -5.44 17.14
C SER A 103 6.20 -5.65 17.20
N LEU A 104 5.55 -5.25 18.31
CA LEU A 104 4.10 -5.34 18.48
C LEU A 104 3.35 -4.15 17.86
N VAL A 105 4.01 -3.02 17.59
CA VAL A 105 3.39 -1.80 17.08
C VAL A 105 2.62 -2.01 15.77
N PRO A 106 3.15 -2.70 14.74
CA PRO A 106 2.40 -2.94 13.51
C PRO A 106 1.14 -3.78 13.72
N ALA A 107 1.21 -4.81 14.58
CA ALA A 107 0.06 -5.66 14.89
C ALA A 107 -0.99 -4.90 15.71
N ALA A 108 -0.58 -4.12 16.69
CA ALA A 108 -1.46 -3.26 17.48
C ALA A 108 -2.15 -2.22 16.58
N TRP A 109 -1.41 -1.59 15.66
CA TRP A 109 -1.99 -0.68 14.69
C TRP A 109 -3.01 -1.38 13.78
N GLY A 110 -2.73 -2.59 13.29
CA GLY A 110 -3.66 -3.39 12.50
C GLY A 110 -4.99 -3.62 13.24
N LEU A 111 -4.93 -3.96 14.54
CA LEU A 111 -6.10 -4.11 15.38
C LEU A 111 -6.87 -2.78 15.53
N VAL A 112 -6.19 -1.68 15.83
CA VAL A 112 -6.78 -0.34 15.94
C VAL A 112 -7.46 0.05 14.62
N TYR A 113 -6.81 -0.22 13.49
CA TYR A 113 -7.38 0.05 12.18
C TYR A 113 -8.69 -0.72 11.94
N LEU A 114 -8.72 -2.01 12.23
CA LEU A 114 -9.92 -2.84 12.09
C LEU A 114 -11.06 -2.38 13.02
N LEU A 115 -10.74 -2.04 14.28
CA LEU A 115 -11.71 -1.51 15.23
C LEU A 115 -12.31 -0.18 14.74
N GLY A 116 -11.49 0.70 14.15
CA GLY A 116 -11.96 1.95 13.58
C GLY A 116 -12.89 1.75 12.38
N VAL A 117 -12.56 0.82 11.48
CA VAL A 117 -13.45 0.43 10.37
C VAL A 117 -14.76 -0.15 10.91
N ALA A 118 -14.72 -1.04 11.89
CA ALA A 118 -15.92 -1.62 12.52
C ALA A 118 -16.78 -0.54 13.18
N CYS A 119 -16.17 0.42 13.88
CA CYS A 119 -16.87 1.55 14.50
C CYS A 119 -17.57 2.44 13.44
N THR A 120 -16.89 2.75 12.32
CA THR A 120 -17.49 3.54 11.24
C THR A 120 -18.64 2.78 10.56
N ALA A 121 -18.49 1.47 10.33
CA ALA A 121 -19.54 0.63 9.78
C ALA A 121 -20.76 0.57 10.72
N TRP A 122 -20.53 0.42 12.02
CA TRP A 122 -21.61 0.42 13.03
C TRP A 122 -22.36 1.76 13.09
N ARG A 123 -21.64 2.90 13.06
CA ARG A 123 -22.27 4.22 12.97
C ARG A 123 -23.13 4.38 11.72
N TRP A 124 -22.64 3.87 10.59
CA TRP A 124 -23.38 3.88 9.34
C TRP A 124 -24.64 3.02 9.40
N GLN A 125 -24.55 1.81 9.99
CA GLN A 125 -25.72 0.94 10.21
C GLN A 125 -26.76 1.60 11.12
N ARG A 126 -26.33 2.29 12.19
CA ARG A 126 -27.24 3.07 13.04
C ARG A 126 -27.96 4.17 12.26
N GLY A 127 -27.24 4.96 11.47
CA GLY A 127 -27.85 5.96 10.61
C GLY A 127 -28.87 5.40 9.64
N ARG A 128 -28.56 4.22 9.03
CA ARG A 128 -29.50 3.51 8.16
C ARG A 128 -30.73 2.97 8.91
N ALA A 129 -30.57 2.55 10.15
CA ALA A 129 -31.71 2.09 10.98
C ALA A 129 -32.65 3.26 11.26
N THR A 130 -32.13 4.43 11.69
CA THR A 130 -32.91 5.66 11.90
C THR A 130 -33.64 6.08 10.62
N LEU A 131 -32.95 6.06 9.48
CA LEU A 131 -33.58 6.38 8.19
C LEU A 131 -34.70 5.40 7.82
N ARG A 132 -34.53 4.11 8.08
CA ARG A 132 -35.58 3.10 7.86
C ARG A 132 -36.81 3.37 8.74
N THR A 133 -36.62 3.77 9.97
CA THR A 133 -37.72 4.17 10.88
C THR A 133 -38.49 5.36 10.32
N LEU A 134 -37.79 6.41 9.89
CA LEU A 134 -38.42 7.57 9.25
C LEU A 134 -39.19 7.18 7.99
N LEU A 135 -38.64 6.29 7.16
CA LEU A 135 -39.31 5.84 5.94
C LEU A 135 -40.54 4.99 6.20
N ARG A 136 -40.63 4.27 7.33
CA ARG A 136 -41.84 3.50 7.74
C ARG A 136 -42.95 4.43 8.18
N LEU A 137 -42.61 5.59 8.74
CA LEU A 137 -43.57 6.61 9.19
C LEU A 137 -43.99 7.55 8.06
N ALA A 138 -43.23 7.59 6.96
CA ALA A 138 -43.47 8.49 5.84
C ALA A 138 -44.67 8.07 5.02
N GLN A 139 -45.51 9.05 4.67
CA GLN A 139 -46.69 8.87 3.81
C GLN A 139 -46.34 9.30 2.38
N ARG A 140 -46.87 8.56 1.40
CA ARG A 140 -46.74 8.95 -0.01
C ARG A 140 -47.73 10.06 -0.33
N ARG A 141 -47.21 11.12 -0.91
CA ARG A 141 -48.00 12.28 -1.33
C ARG A 141 -47.55 12.76 -2.69
N ARG A 142 -48.43 13.40 -3.42
CA ARG A 142 -48.06 14.08 -4.65
C ARG A 142 -48.10 15.58 -4.42
N LEU A 143 -46.96 16.24 -4.57
CA LEU A 143 -46.78 17.69 -4.35
C LEU A 143 -46.19 18.32 -5.60
N HIS A 144 -46.87 19.33 -6.15
CA HIS A 144 -46.45 20.03 -7.39
C HIS A 144 -46.08 19.08 -8.53
N GLY A 145 -46.86 17.98 -8.70
CA GLY A 145 -46.61 16.99 -9.76
C GLY A 145 -45.51 15.97 -9.48
N THR A 146 -44.82 16.07 -8.34
CA THR A 146 -43.73 15.16 -7.92
C THR A 146 -44.23 14.21 -6.85
N ASP A 147 -43.89 12.93 -6.97
CA ASP A 147 -44.17 11.92 -5.93
C ASP A 147 -43.15 12.07 -4.82
N VAL A 148 -43.59 12.36 -3.61
CA VAL A 148 -42.76 12.61 -2.44
C VAL A 148 -43.15 11.70 -1.28
N LEU A 149 -42.25 11.52 -0.35
CA LEU A 149 -42.47 10.91 0.95
C LEU A 149 -42.54 12.03 1.97
N GLU A 150 -43.67 12.19 2.64
CA GLU A 150 -43.84 13.21 3.69
C GLU A 150 -43.76 12.55 5.07
N VAL A 151 -43.01 13.17 5.98
CA VAL A 151 -42.84 12.68 7.35
C VAL A 151 -43.01 13.84 8.33
N ASP A 152 -43.71 13.58 9.43
CA ASP A 152 -43.81 14.52 10.53
C ASP A 152 -42.60 14.38 11.47
N ALA A 153 -41.52 14.99 11.05
CA ALA A 153 -40.26 15.04 11.80
C ALA A 153 -39.49 16.32 11.44
N PRO A 154 -38.76 16.90 12.40
CA PRO A 154 -38.00 18.16 12.19
C PRO A 154 -36.68 17.86 11.43
N ILE A 155 -36.79 17.35 10.21
CA ILE A 155 -35.66 17.03 9.34
C ILE A 155 -35.55 18.03 8.17
N SER A 156 -34.39 18.06 7.53
CA SER A 156 -34.24 18.72 6.23
C SER A 156 -34.90 17.90 5.13
N PRO A 157 -35.46 18.53 4.08
CA PRO A 157 -35.69 17.86 2.81
C PRO A 157 -34.44 17.09 2.40
N MET A 158 -34.61 15.87 1.89
CA MET A 158 -33.47 15.07 1.46
C MET A 158 -33.87 14.00 0.44
N LEU A 159 -32.90 13.55 -0.32
CA LEU A 159 -33.03 12.39 -1.19
C LEU A 159 -32.68 11.11 -0.43
N VAL A 160 -33.53 10.11 -0.52
CA VAL A 160 -33.31 8.78 0.05
C VAL A 160 -33.19 7.75 -1.05
N GLY A 161 -32.12 6.96 -0.99
CA GLY A 161 -31.76 5.99 -2.02
C GLY A 161 -30.69 6.51 -2.98
N VAL A 162 -29.89 5.60 -3.51
CA VAL A 162 -28.73 5.94 -4.36
C VAL A 162 -29.07 5.74 -5.83
N TRP A 163 -29.63 4.60 -6.19
CA TRP A 163 -29.95 4.24 -7.58
C TRP A 163 -31.28 4.79 -8.07
N ARG A 164 -32.26 4.84 -7.16
CA ARG A 164 -33.61 5.39 -7.39
C ARG A 164 -33.96 6.32 -6.24
N PRO A 165 -33.40 7.54 -6.24
CA PRO A 165 -33.60 8.48 -5.16
C PRO A 165 -35.06 8.90 -5.08
N ARG A 166 -35.62 8.86 -3.86
CA ARG A 166 -36.97 9.33 -3.53
C ARG A 166 -36.82 10.59 -2.67
N LEU A 167 -37.67 11.55 -2.90
CA LEU A 167 -37.66 12.79 -2.15
C LEU A 167 -38.43 12.59 -0.83
N LEU A 168 -37.73 12.81 0.29
CA LEU A 168 -38.31 12.83 1.63
C LEU A 168 -38.44 14.27 2.09
N LEU A 169 -39.66 14.69 2.38
CA LEU A 169 -40.00 16.04 2.80
C LEU A 169 -40.57 16.05 4.22
N PRO A 170 -40.21 17.03 5.04
CA PRO A 170 -40.84 17.24 6.36
C PRO A 170 -42.22 17.88 6.21
N ALA A 171 -43.16 17.51 7.07
CA ALA A 171 -44.53 18.05 7.07
C ALA A 171 -44.57 19.58 7.28
N HIS A 172 -43.59 20.14 7.99
CA HIS A 172 -43.51 21.59 8.20
C HIS A 172 -43.26 22.40 6.92
N LEU A 173 -42.90 21.72 5.78
CA LEU A 173 -42.79 22.39 4.49
C LEU A 173 -44.14 22.98 4.01
N ALA A 174 -45.28 22.48 4.53
CA ALA A 174 -46.59 23.04 4.28
C ALA A 174 -46.75 24.51 4.76
N GLN A 175 -45.88 24.99 5.67
CA GLN A 175 -45.86 26.38 6.14
C GLN A 175 -45.15 27.34 5.16
N PHE A 176 -44.59 26.82 4.07
CA PHE A 176 -43.92 27.62 3.02
C PHE A 176 -44.92 28.01 1.93
N THR A 177 -44.67 29.10 1.21
CA THR A 177 -45.50 29.44 0.07
C THR A 177 -45.32 28.40 -1.05
N PRO A 178 -46.30 28.24 -1.96
CA PRO A 178 -46.20 27.27 -3.07
C PRO A 178 -44.93 27.48 -3.90
N GLU A 179 -44.50 28.72 -4.14
CA GLU A 179 -43.29 29.05 -4.88
C GLU A 179 -42.05 28.60 -4.10
N GLN A 180 -41.99 28.81 -2.81
CA GLN A 180 -40.89 28.39 -1.94
C GLN A 180 -40.80 26.86 -1.91
N GLN A 181 -41.94 26.15 -1.80
CA GLN A 181 -41.99 24.69 -1.85
C GLN A 181 -41.43 24.17 -3.18
N GLN A 182 -41.84 24.75 -4.32
CA GLN A 182 -41.35 24.38 -5.63
C GLN A 182 -39.83 24.56 -5.74
N MET A 183 -39.28 25.65 -5.21
CA MET A 183 -37.83 25.93 -5.24
C MET A 183 -37.04 24.92 -4.39
N VAL A 184 -37.55 24.55 -3.22
CA VAL A 184 -36.94 23.53 -2.34
C VAL A 184 -36.99 22.17 -3.05
N ILE A 185 -38.12 21.79 -3.63
CA ILE A 185 -38.25 20.55 -4.40
C ILE A 185 -37.29 20.53 -5.60
N ALA A 186 -37.19 21.66 -6.33
CA ALA A 186 -36.29 21.79 -7.47
C ALA A 186 -34.82 21.66 -7.06
N HIS A 187 -34.44 22.16 -5.88
CA HIS A 187 -33.10 21.97 -5.31
C HIS A 187 -32.79 20.48 -5.08
N GLU A 188 -33.66 19.78 -4.36
CA GLU A 188 -33.48 18.35 -4.10
C GLU A 188 -33.48 17.51 -5.40
N LEU A 189 -34.37 17.79 -6.33
CA LEU A 189 -34.38 17.11 -7.63
C LEU A 189 -33.11 17.39 -8.45
N THR A 190 -32.47 18.54 -8.21
CA THR A 190 -31.19 18.85 -8.85
C THR A 190 -30.07 17.95 -8.33
N HIS A 191 -30.02 17.64 -7.02
CA HIS A 191 -29.12 16.62 -6.47
C HIS A 191 -29.35 15.25 -7.14
N ALA A 192 -30.60 14.86 -7.37
CA ALA A 192 -30.92 13.59 -8.07
C ALA A 192 -30.40 13.57 -9.50
N ARG A 193 -30.66 14.64 -10.31
CA ARG A 193 -30.19 14.76 -11.69
C ARG A 193 -28.67 14.76 -11.79
N ARG A 194 -27.99 15.36 -10.82
CA ARG A 194 -26.51 15.42 -10.73
C ARG A 194 -25.88 14.15 -10.22
N ARG A 195 -26.70 13.17 -9.77
CA ARG A 195 -26.26 11.92 -9.13
C ARG A 195 -25.40 12.18 -7.87
N ASP A 196 -25.68 13.27 -7.16
CA ASP A 196 -24.95 13.64 -5.94
C ASP A 196 -25.03 12.56 -4.84
N PRO A 197 -26.17 11.79 -4.65
CA PRO A 197 -26.21 10.68 -3.70
C PRO A 197 -25.18 9.57 -3.97
N MET A 198 -24.84 9.31 -5.23
CA MET A 198 -23.81 8.32 -5.59
C MET A 198 -22.41 8.80 -5.18
N LEU A 199 -22.11 10.08 -5.44
CA LEU A 199 -20.82 10.68 -5.08
C LEU A 199 -20.67 10.75 -3.56
N LEU A 200 -21.77 11.05 -2.84
CA LEU A 200 -21.77 11.06 -1.38
C LEU A 200 -21.55 9.67 -0.79
N LEU A 201 -22.16 8.63 -1.39
CA LEU A 201 -21.91 7.24 -0.99
C LEU A 201 -20.44 6.87 -1.18
N LEU A 202 -19.86 7.19 -2.36
CA LEU A 202 -18.45 6.93 -2.63
C LEU A 202 -17.55 7.67 -1.62
N ALA A 203 -17.81 8.96 -1.38
CA ALA A 203 -17.06 9.75 -0.39
C ALA A 203 -17.16 9.14 1.02
N THR A 204 -18.32 8.63 1.40
CA THR A 204 -18.55 7.98 2.69
C THR A 204 -17.77 6.66 2.80
N MET A 205 -17.71 5.87 1.73
CA MET A 205 -16.90 4.65 1.69
C MET A 205 -15.40 4.97 1.81
N LEU A 206 -14.92 5.97 1.05
CA LEU A 206 -13.53 6.43 1.14
C LEU A 206 -13.20 6.98 2.54
N GLN A 207 -14.14 7.69 3.16
CA GLN A 207 -13.97 8.18 4.51
C GLN A 207 -13.97 7.05 5.55
N ALA A 208 -14.75 5.99 5.35
CA ALA A 208 -14.71 4.80 6.23
C ALA A 208 -13.38 4.05 6.09
N LEU A 209 -12.85 3.91 4.88
CA LEU A 209 -11.53 3.35 4.62
C LEU A 209 -10.42 4.17 5.28
N LEU A 210 -10.51 5.50 5.20
CA LEU A 210 -9.53 6.47 5.70
C LEU A 210 -9.99 7.12 7.00
N TRP A 211 -10.70 6.38 7.87
CA TRP A 211 -11.31 6.90 9.09
C TRP A 211 -10.31 7.60 10.02
N PHE A 212 -9.05 7.15 10.02
CA PHE A 212 -7.94 7.69 10.79
C PHE A 212 -7.43 9.04 10.28
N HIS A 213 -7.78 9.42 9.01
CA HIS A 213 -7.17 10.58 8.36
C HIS A 213 -8.06 11.83 8.45
N PRO A 214 -7.62 12.92 9.12
CA PRO A 214 -8.42 14.14 9.24
C PRO A 214 -8.69 14.83 7.89
N ALA A 215 -7.75 14.80 6.94
CA ALA A 215 -7.95 15.37 5.61
C ALA A 215 -9.08 14.67 4.84
N ALA A 216 -9.30 13.36 5.02
CA ALA A 216 -10.40 12.64 4.38
C ALA A 216 -11.77 13.22 4.79
N ARG A 217 -11.94 13.54 6.09
CA ARG A 217 -13.15 14.18 6.61
C ARG A 217 -13.32 15.59 6.06
N TRP A 218 -12.23 16.37 6.04
CA TRP A 218 -12.24 17.72 5.48
C TRP A 218 -12.61 17.72 4.00
N LEU A 219 -12.02 16.84 3.20
CA LEU A 219 -12.32 16.68 1.76
C LEU A 219 -13.77 16.25 1.51
N ALA A 220 -14.33 15.34 2.33
CA ALA A 220 -15.73 14.95 2.25
C ALA A 220 -16.67 16.12 2.54
N GLY A 221 -16.36 16.94 3.56
CA GLY A 221 -17.09 18.17 3.85
C GLY A 221 -17.02 19.17 2.69
N LYS A 222 -15.86 19.32 2.04
CA LYS A 222 -15.70 20.20 0.87
C LYS A 222 -16.45 19.69 -0.36
N LEU A 223 -16.51 18.35 -0.56
CA LEU A 223 -17.31 17.76 -1.63
C LEU A 223 -18.81 18.04 -1.41
N ALA A 224 -19.33 17.78 -0.21
CA ALA A 224 -20.72 18.07 0.12
C ALA A 224 -21.04 19.57 -0.08
N TRP A 225 -20.15 20.43 0.37
CA TRP A 225 -20.26 21.88 0.15
C TRP A 225 -20.30 22.26 -1.35
N ALA A 226 -19.46 21.66 -2.17
CA ALA A 226 -19.45 21.88 -3.63
C ALA A 226 -20.73 21.39 -4.30
N GLN A 227 -21.38 20.35 -3.76
CA GLN A 227 -22.66 19.86 -4.24
C GLN A 227 -23.75 20.89 -3.98
N GLU A 228 -23.83 21.43 -2.76
CA GLU A 228 -24.79 22.50 -2.39
C GLU A 228 -24.65 23.72 -3.31
N LEU A 229 -23.43 24.28 -3.42
CA LEU A 229 -23.16 25.41 -4.28
C LEU A 229 -23.52 25.15 -5.74
N GLY A 230 -23.32 23.91 -6.20
CA GLY A 230 -23.66 23.51 -7.55
C GLY A 230 -25.17 23.41 -7.78
N CYS A 231 -25.95 22.94 -6.79
CA CYS A 231 -27.40 22.88 -6.85
C CYS A 231 -28.02 24.26 -6.79
N ASP A 232 -27.57 25.10 -5.85
CA ASP A 232 -27.99 26.49 -5.77
C ASP A 232 -27.80 27.22 -7.11
N ARG A 233 -26.64 27.06 -7.75
CA ARG A 233 -26.37 27.67 -9.05
C ARG A 233 -27.33 27.21 -10.13
N GLN A 234 -27.69 25.92 -10.16
CA GLN A 234 -28.59 25.39 -11.19
C GLN A 234 -30.04 25.87 -10.94
N VAL A 235 -30.48 25.89 -9.69
CA VAL A 235 -31.82 26.35 -9.33
C VAL A 235 -31.97 27.83 -9.62
N LEU A 236 -30.93 28.63 -9.36
CA LEU A 236 -30.97 30.08 -9.55
C LEU A 236 -30.68 30.53 -10.98
N ALA A 237 -30.27 29.61 -11.86
CA ALA A 237 -29.96 29.94 -13.24
C ALA A 237 -31.18 30.49 -13.98
N GLY A 238 -31.05 31.73 -14.49
CA GLY A 238 -32.13 32.40 -15.23
C GLY A 238 -33.26 32.98 -14.37
N LEU A 239 -33.25 32.80 -13.03
CA LEU A 239 -34.30 33.38 -12.18
C LEU A 239 -34.12 34.89 -11.97
N PRO A 240 -35.24 35.66 -11.97
CA PRO A 240 -35.23 37.09 -11.64
C PRO A 240 -34.86 37.31 -10.15
N ALA A 241 -34.41 38.54 -9.86
CA ALA A 241 -33.92 38.89 -8.52
C ALA A 241 -34.93 38.57 -7.38
N ARG A 242 -36.22 38.85 -7.64
CA ARG A 242 -37.31 38.58 -6.66
C ARG A 242 -37.38 37.08 -6.30
N GLN A 243 -37.30 36.18 -7.28
CA GLN A 243 -37.34 34.75 -7.04
C GLN A 243 -36.06 34.26 -6.34
N ARG A 244 -34.90 34.84 -6.63
CA ARG A 244 -33.67 34.54 -5.88
C ARG A 244 -33.78 34.90 -4.41
N GLN A 245 -34.42 36.06 -4.10
CA GLN A 245 -34.68 36.45 -2.70
C GLN A 245 -35.65 35.50 -2.03
N GLN A 246 -36.71 35.07 -2.70
CA GLN A 246 -37.68 34.07 -2.19
C GLN A 246 -36.99 32.73 -1.88
N TYR A 247 -36.08 32.28 -2.74
CA TYR A 247 -35.30 31.09 -2.50
C TYR A 247 -34.38 31.24 -1.28
N ALA A 248 -33.67 32.35 -1.18
CA ALA A 248 -32.81 32.64 -0.02
C ALA A 248 -33.63 32.67 1.30
N ALA A 249 -34.82 33.33 1.27
CA ALA A 249 -35.71 33.36 2.42
C ALA A 249 -36.23 31.97 2.80
N ALA A 250 -36.54 31.10 1.80
CA ALA A 250 -36.93 29.73 2.06
C ALA A 250 -35.83 28.93 2.77
N LEU A 251 -34.57 29.08 2.34
CA LEU A 251 -33.42 28.40 2.97
C LEU A 251 -33.21 28.87 4.42
N VAL A 252 -33.31 30.19 4.67
CA VAL A 252 -33.19 30.72 6.05
C VAL A 252 -34.33 30.24 6.93
N LYS A 253 -35.56 30.27 6.44
CA LYS A 253 -36.74 29.76 7.16
C LYS A 253 -36.57 28.28 7.49
N GLN A 254 -36.07 27.48 6.55
CA GLN A 254 -35.82 26.06 6.74
C GLN A 254 -34.78 25.82 7.82
N LEU A 255 -33.70 26.58 7.87
CA LEU A 255 -32.67 26.46 8.90
C LEU A 255 -33.24 26.66 10.31
N GLY A 256 -34.19 27.64 10.46
CA GLY A 256 -34.85 27.90 11.73
C GLY A 256 -35.81 26.80 12.21
N LEU A 257 -36.30 25.96 11.28
CA LEU A 257 -37.25 24.88 11.58
C LEU A 257 -36.58 23.50 11.77
N GLN A 258 -35.27 23.42 11.51
CA GLN A 258 -34.53 22.18 11.66
C GLN A 258 -34.10 21.96 13.10
N ALA A 259 -34.44 20.81 13.67
CA ALA A 259 -33.69 20.27 14.80
C ALA A 259 -32.29 19.86 14.35
N GLN A 260 -31.38 19.57 15.31
CA GLN A 260 -30.01 19.21 15.04
C GLN A 260 -29.88 18.17 13.92
N PRO A 261 -28.86 18.29 13.05
CA PRO A 261 -28.64 17.33 11.95
C PRO A 261 -28.53 15.91 12.48
N LEU A 262 -29.17 14.97 11.78
CA LEU A 262 -29.06 13.53 12.08
C LEU A 262 -27.59 13.10 12.05
N PRO A 263 -27.08 12.42 13.11
CA PRO A 263 -25.70 11.96 13.14
C PRO A 263 -25.37 11.08 11.92
N GLY A 264 -24.39 11.47 11.14
CA GLY A 264 -23.93 10.74 9.96
C GLY A 264 -24.60 11.07 8.63
N LEU A 265 -25.63 11.95 8.59
CA LEU A 265 -26.32 12.36 7.36
C LEU A 265 -26.22 13.86 7.06
N ALA A 266 -25.74 14.67 8.02
CA ALA A 266 -25.66 16.12 7.85
C ALA A 266 -24.21 16.60 7.81
N PHE A 267 -23.86 17.18 6.70
CA PHE A 267 -22.65 17.96 6.56
C PHE A 267 -22.98 19.43 6.84
N GLY A 268 -22.76 19.86 8.08
CA GLY A 268 -22.47 21.20 8.55
C GLY A 268 -23.41 22.35 8.24
N GLY A 269 -24.07 22.87 9.25
CA GLY A 269 -24.80 24.17 9.23
C GLY A 269 -23.93 25.44 9.12
N GLY A 270 -22.59 25.32 9.02
CA GLY A 270 -21.66 26.47 9.07
C GLY A 270 -21.54 27.31 7.79
N GLY A 271 -22.17 26.93 6.69
CA GLY A 271 -21.98 27.58 5.40
C GLY A 271 -23.14 28.42 4.87
N MET A 272 -24.25 28.57 5.62
CA MET A 272 -25.44 29.25 5.10
C MET A 272 -25.16 30.71 4.73
N ALA A 273 -24.41 31.43 5.54
CA ALA A 273 -24.03 32.82 5.25
C ALA A 273 -23.22 32.91 3.94
N GLU A 274 -22.30 31.98 3.72
CA GLU A 274 -21.52 31.91 2.47
C GLU A 274 -22.40 31.56 1.26
N ARG A 275 -23.39 30.64 1.40
CA ARG A 275 -24.36 30.35 0.35
C ARG A 275 -25.13 31.62 -0.06
N LEU A 276 -25.66 32.34 0.92
CA LEU A 276 -26.41 33.58 0.68
C LEU A 276 -25.57 34.68 0.02
N LEU A 277 -24.33 34.88 0.46
CA LEU A 277 -23.40 35.82 -0.17
C LEU A 277 -23.13 35.43 -1.64
N ARG A 278 -22.86 34.16 -1.91
CA ARG A 278 -22.62 33.66 -3.27
C ARG A 278 -23.86 33.72 -4.19
N MET A 279 -25.06 33.63 -3.61
CA MET A 279 -26.31 33.85 -4.33
C MET A 279 -26.47 35.31 -4.75
N ARG A 280 -26.03 36.24 -3.92
CA ARG A 280 -26.06 37.70 -4.17
C ARG A 280 -25.00 38.10 -5.22
N ASP A 281 -23.76 37.71 -5.00
CA ASP A 281 -22.61 38.23 -5.75
C ASP A 281 -22.35 37.44 -7.06
N GLY A 282 -23.09 36.36 -7.26
CA GLY A 282 -22.88 35.43 -8.37
C GLY A 282 -21.73 34.44 -8.11
N GLN A 283 -21.74 33.36 -8.87
CA GLN A 283 -20.69 32.33 -8.77
C GLN A 283 -19.76 32.43 -9.97
N GLU A 284 -18.52 32.81 -9.73
CA GLU A 284 -17.46 32.75 -10.74
C GLU A 284 -17.25 31.32 -11.25
N ARG A 285 -17.03 31.18 -12.54
CA ARG A 285 -16.66 29.89 -13.14
C ARG A 285 -15.15 29.76 -13.11
N LEU A 286 -14.67 28.59 -12.64
CA LEU A 286 -13.25 28.29 -12.73
C LEU A 286 -12.82 28.18 -14.20
N PRO A 287 -11.79 28.90 -14.64
CA PRO A 287 -11.25 28.79 -16.01
C PRO A 287 -10.88 27.35 -16.36
N PRO A 288 -11.11 26.90 -17.60
CA PRO A 288 -10.79 25.51 -17.98
C PRO A 288 -9.31 25.16 -17.81
N ALA A 289 -8.41 26.10 -18.08
CA ALA A 289 -6.98 25.93 -17.85
C ALA A 289 -6.65 25.63 -16.38
N LEU A 290 -7.30 26.33 -15.45
CA LEU A 290 -7.08 26.12 -14.03
C LEU A 290 -7.68 24.78 -13.53
N ARG A 291 -8.77 24.30 -14.18
CA ARG A 291 -9.29 22.94 -13.92
C ARG A 291 -8.29 21.88 -14.37
N LEU A 292 -7.73 22.02 -15.57
CA LEU A 292 -6.70 21.11 -16.07
C LEU A 292 -5.48 21.10 -15.14
N LEU A 293 -5.00 22.29 -14.76
CA LEU A 293 -3.87 22.42 -13.84
C LEU A 293 -4.13 21.72 -12.49
N THR A 294 -5.35 21.84 -11.92
CA THR A 294 -5.68 21.15 -10.67
C THR A 294 -5.73 19.63 -10.84
N VAL A 295 -6.20 19.12 -11.97
CA VAL A 295 -6.17 17.68 -12.27
C VAL A 295 -4.74 17.19 -12.41
N LEU A 296 -3.90 17.89 -13.18
CA LEU A 296 -2.48 17.54 -13.34
C LEU A 296 -1.73 17.54 -12.00
N LEU A 297 -2.02 18.54 -11.15
CA LEU A 297 -1.43 18.61 -9.81
C LEU A 297 -1.86 17.40 -8.94
N LEU A 298 -3.14 17.03 -8.98
CA LEU A 298 -3.63 15.85 -8.26
C LEU A 298 -2.97 14.56 -8.76
N CYS A 299 -2.81 14.40 -10.06
CA CYS A 299 -2.10 13.26 -10.65
C CYS A 299 -0.62 13.26 -10.24
N ALA A 300 0.05 14.41 -10.25
CA ALA A 300 1.45 14.55 -9.83
C ALA A 300 1.63 14.19 -8.34
N ILE A 301 0.74 14.65 -7.46
CA ILE A 301 0.76 14.30 -6.03
C ILE A 301 0.55 12.80 -5.85
N GLY A 302 -0.38 12.19 -6.60
CA GLY A 302 -0.62 10.75 -6.57
C GLY A 302 0.62 9.95 -7.00
N ALA A 303 1.26 10.34 -8.10
CA ALA A 303 2.48 9.72 -8.60
C ALA A 303 3.66 9.91 -7.61
N ALA A 304 3.83 11.11 -7.07
CA ALA A 304 4.86 11.38 -6.06
C ALA A 304 4.63 10.57 -4.78
N SER A 305 3.38 10.42 -4.34
CA SER A 305 3.03 9.59 -3.17
C SER A 305 3.39 8.12 -3.36
N LEU A 306 3.32 7.60 -4.60
CA LEU A 306 3.74 6.24 -4.94
C LEU A 306 5.26 6.11 -5.01
N ALA A 307 5.94 7.08 -5.65
CA ALA A 307 7.38 7.04 -5.86
C ALA A 307 8.18 7.28 -4.56
N LEU A 308 7.65 8.07 -3.63
CA LEU A 308 8.32 8.46 -2.37
C LEU A 308 7.94 7.58 -1.18
N GLN A 309 7.36 6.40 -1.41
CA GLN A 309 7.01 5.51 -0.30
C GLN A 309 8.25 5.01 0.42
N PRO A 310 8.38 5.22 1.74
CA PRO A 310 9.48 4.63 2.50
C PRO A 310 9.29 3.11 2.54
N ALA A 311 10.19 2.37 1.92
CA ALA A 311 10.29 0.93 2.08
C ALA A 311 11.03 0.65 3.41
N LEU A 312 10.30 0.49 4.50
CA LEU A 312 10.86 -0.01 5.76
C LEU A 312 10.92 -1.53 5.69
N ALA A 313 12.08 -2.09 5.55
CA ALA A 313 12.31 -3.51 5.75
C ALA A 313 12.72 -3.73 7.22
N TRP A 314 11.94 -4.54 7.94
CA TRP A 314 12.39 -5.05 9.23
C TRP A 314 13.38 -6.17 8.93
N THR A 315 14.66 -5.89 9.02
CA THR A 315 15.64 -6.96 9.16
C THR A 315 15.48 -7.46 10.59
N VAL A 316 15.00 -8.69 10.73
CA VAL A 316 15.21 -9.42 11.99
C VAL A 316 16.72 -9.50 12.13
N ALA A 317 17.30 -8.64 12.97
CA ALA A 317 18.65 -8.88 13.42
C ALA A 317 18.57 -10.26 14.06
N ALA A 318 19.13 -11.26 13.40
CA ALA A 318 19.50 -12.49 14.12
C ALA A 318 20.14 -11.99 15.40
N ALA A 319 19.73 -12.56 16.55
CA ALA A 319 20.34 -12.26 17.84
C ALA A 319 21.84 -12.10 17.59
N PRO A 320 22.53 -11.09 18.14
CA PRO A 320 23.93 -10.94 17.90
C PRO A 320 24.52 -12.31 18.13
N ALA A 321 24.87 -12.99 17.02
CA ALA A 321 25.59 -14.24 17.11
C ALA A 321 26.69 -13.92 18.07
N ALA A 322 26.78 -14.67 19.16
CA ALA A 322 27.81 -14.51 20.16
C ALA A 322 29.06 -14.04 19.43
N MET A 323 29.63 -12.89 19.82
CA MET A 323 30.68 -12.14 19.15
C MET A 323 31.42 -13.02 18.16
N PRO A 324 31.53 -12.68 16.86
CA PRO A 324 32.19 -13.58 15.94
C PRO A 324 33.49 -13.98 16.60
N ALA A 325 33.58 -15.27 16.94
CA ALA A 325 34.87 -15.85 17.24
C ALA A 325 35.80 -15.31 16.17
N ALA A 326 36.94 -14.77 16.57
CA ALA A 326 37.91 -14.12 15.68
C ALA A 326 37.89 -14.77 14.31
N PRO A 327 37.85 -14.00 13.18
CA PRO A 327 37.59 -14.51 11.86
C PRO A 327 38.31 -15.84 11.70
N ALA A 328 37.53 -16.92 11.53
CA ALA A 328 38.12 -18.24 11.34
C ALA A 328 39.12 -18.12 10.20
N PRO A 329 40.35 -18.58 10.36
CA PRO A 329 41.35 -18.52 9.31
C PRO A 329 40.71 -19.10 8.04
N ALA A 330 40.92 -18.45 6.89
CA ALA A 330 40.35 -18.89 5.62
C ALA A 330 40.52 -20.41 5.50
N PRO A 331 39.47 -21.15 5.10
CA PRO A 331 39.46 -22.60 5.18
C PRO A 331 40.70 -23.17 4.49
N THR A 332 41.50 -23.92 5.23
CA THR A 332 42.83 -24.40 4.81
C THR A 332 42.74 -25.49 3.76
N ALA A 333 41.57 -26.12 3.55
CA ALA A 333 41.35 -27.14 2.53
C ALA A 333 39.91 -27.12 2.01
N TRP A 334 39.73 -26.79 0.75
CA TRP A 334 38.46 -26.91 0.05
C TRP A 334 38.27 -28.36 -0.45
N ARG A 335 37.04 -28.89 -0.34
CA ARG A 335 36.63 -30.16 -0.86
C ARG A 335 35.79 -30.00 -2.12
N ASN A 336 35.87 -30.98 -2.98
CA ASN A 336 35.03 -31.03 -4.18
C ASN A 336 33.55 -31.14 -3.78
N PRO A 337 32.67 -30.35 -4.38
CA PRO A 337 31.24 -30.34 -4.05
C PRO A 337 30.47 -31.56 -4.55
N LEU A 338 31.08 -32.38 -5.41
CA LEU A 338 30.57 -33.66 -5.88
C LEU A 338 31.65 -34.74 -5.77
N ASP A 339 31.26 -35.96 -5.42
CA ASP A 339 32.19 -37.10 -5.32
C ASP A 339 32.83 -37.45 -6.67
N ILE A 340 32.05 -37.33 -7.76
CA ILE A 340 32.53 -37.52 -9.13
C ILE A 340 32.43 -36.18 -9.84
N MET A 341 33.57 -35.60 -10.14
CA MET A 341 33.69 -34.32 -10.85
C MET A 341 33.66 -34.53 -12.36
N ARG A 342 32.74 -33.88 -13.07
CA ARG A 342 32.72 -33.79 -14.52
C ARG A 342 32.47 -32.37 -14.94
N VAL A 343 33.51 -31.61 -15.26
CA VAL A 343 33.37 -30.21 -15.67
C VAL A 343 32.79 -30.10 -17.07
N THR A 344 31.65 -29.47 -17.19
CA THR A 344 30.93 -29.21 -18.44
C THR A 344 30.98 -27.74 -18.84
N GLY A 345 31.36 -26.83 -17.96
CA GLY A 345 31.52 -25.42 -18.19
C GLY A 345 32.54 -24.77 -17.28
N PHE A 346 33.44 -23.97 -17.86
CA PHE A 346 34.46 -23.23 -17.13
C PHE A 346 34.04 -21.77 -16.86
N PHE A 347 34.62 -21.18 -15.82
CA PHE A 347 34.50 -19.79 -15.47
C PHE A 347 34.92 -18.88 -16.63
N GLY A 348 34.20 -17.75 -16.81
CA GLY A 348 34.51 -16.74 -17.82
C GLY A 348 34.10 -17.11 -19.26
N VAL A 349 33.85 -18.38 -19.57
CA VAL A 349 33.48 -18.82 -20.95
C VAL A 349 32.15 -18.18 -21.37
N VAL A 350 32.17 -17.44 -22.47
CA VAL A 350 30.99 -16.81 -23.08
C VAL A 350 30.18 -17.84 -23.86
N ARG A 351 28.88 -17.87 -23.64
CA ARG A 351 27.90 -18.73 -24.32
C ARG A 351 26.67 -17.91 -24.65
N GLU A 352 25.81 -18.43 -25.51
CA GLU A 352 24.54 -17.78 -25.86
C GLU A 352 23.68 -17.43 -24.61
N ILE A 353 23.63 -18.33 -23.62
CA ILE A 353 22.91 -18.14 -22.36
C ILE A 353 23.70 -17.33 -21.30
N THR A 354 24.99 -17.09 -21.51
CA THR A 354 25.87 -16.31 -20.64
C THR A 354 26.72 -15.34 -21.45
N PRO A 355 26.13 -14.29 -22.08
CA PRO A 355 26.87 -13.41 -23.00
C PRO A 355 27.90 -12.52 -22.27
N GLN A 356 27.78 -12.35 -20.97
CA GLN A 356 28.74 -11.60 -20.12
C GLN A 356 29.87 -12.50 -19.55
N GLY A 357 29.90 -13.78 -19.95
CA GLY A 357 30.79 -14.82 -19.41
C GLY A 357 30.16 -15.62 -18.28
N HIS A 358 30.59 -16.84 -18.11
CA HIS A 358 30.09 -17.77 -17.11
C HIS A 358 30.59 -17.45 -15.73
N GLY A 359 29.72 -17.18 -14.77
CA GLY A 359 30.05 -16.70 -13.42
C GLY A 359 30.64 -17.72 -12.47
N GLY A 360 30.74 -19.00 -12.89
CA GLY A 360 31.23 -20.11 -12.07
C GLY A 360 31.69 -21.29 -12.94
N ILE A 361 31.61 -22.50 -12.43
CA ILE A 361 31.81 -23.73 -13.15
C ILE A 361 30.53 -24.57 -13.17
N ASP A 362 30.30 -25.34 -14.24
CA ASP A 362 29.22 -26.30 -14.30
C ASP A 362 29.78 -27.71 -14.14
N LEU A 363 29.24 -28.42 -13.17
CA LEU A 363 29.59 -29.80 -12.86
C LEU A 363 28.44 -30.73 -13.27
N GLY A 364 28.59 -31.42 -14.38
CA GLY A 364 27.57 -32.32 -14.90
C GLY A 364 27.44 -33.57 -14.03
N ALA A 365 26.24 -33.80 -13.51
CA ALA A 365 25.91 -35.00 -12.71
C ALA A 365 24.44 -35.38 -12.92
N ARG A 366 24.06 -36.60 -12.54
CA ARG A 366 22.67 -37.06 -12.61
C ARG A 366 21.82 -36.31 -11.58
N ARG A 367 20.56 -36.05 -11.91
CA ARG A 367 19.59 -35.52 -10.97
C ARG A 367 19.52 -36.43 -9.72
N GLY A 368 19.52 -35.82 -8.55
CA GLY A 368 19.52 -36.54 -7.28
C GLY A 368 20.90 -36.87 -6.71
N THR A 369 22.02 -36.63 -7.47
CA THR A 369 23.38 -36.78 -6.95
C THR A 369 23.59 -35.88 -5.72
N PRO A 370 24.13 -36.39 -4.60
CA PRO A 370 24.42 -35.55 -3.41
C PRO A 370 25.38 -34.41 -3.74
N VAL A 371 25.10 -33.25 -3.17
CA VAL A 371 25.96 -32.06 -3.24
C VAL A 371 26.48 -31.78 -1.82
N HIS A 372 27.79 -31.56 -1.71
CA HIS A 372 28.49 -31.33 -0.45
C HIS A 372 29.01 -29.90 -0.33
N ALA A 373 29.07 -29.40 0.88
CA ALA A 373 29.71 -28.14 1.18
C ALA A 373 31.23 -28.21 0.88
N ALA A 374 31.73 -27.25 0.13
CA ALA A 374 33.16 -27.24 -0.23
C ALA A 374 34.06 -26.86 0.95
N ALA A 375 33.58 -26.09 1.89
CA ALA A 375 34.28 -25.67 3.11
C ALA A 375 33.29 -25.39 4.24
N ASP A 376 33.79 -25.25 5.46
CA ASP A 376 32.99 -24.85 6.63
C ASP A 376 32.41 -23.47 6.44
N GLY A 377 31.24 -23.23 7.02
CA GLY A 377 30.61 -21.92 6.94
C GLY A 377 29.15 -21.88 7.39
N ILE A 378 28.49 -20.77 7.09
CA ILE A 378 27.07 -20.57 7.43
C ILE A 378 26.26 -20.54 6.14
N ALA A 379 25.25 -21.41 6.04
CA ALA A 379 24.40 -21.56 4.86
C ALA A 379 23.27 -20.55 4.83
N SER A 380 22.96 -20.05 3.62
CA SER A 380 21.73 -19.34 3.29
C SER A 380 21.06 -19.99 2.08
N VAL A 381 19.75 -20.15 2.13
CA VAL A 381 18.95 -20.83 1.09
C VAL A 381 18.14 -19.79 0.35
N SER A 382 18.13 -19.87 -0.99
CA SER A 382 17.34 -19.00 -1.86
C SER A 382 16.76 -19.78 -3.04
N GLU A 383 15.72 -19.22 -3.66
CA GLU A 383 15.15 -19.76 -4.90
C GLU A 383 14.78 -18.57 -5.80
N ASP A 384 15.27 -18.56 -7.03
CA ASP A 384 14.95 -17.54 -8.02
C ASP A 384 14.81 -18.13 -9.43
N ALA A 385 14.32 -17.34 -10.37
CA ALA A 385 14.07 -17.79 -11.76
C ALA A 385 15.35 -18.16 -12.53
N ARG A 386 16.51 -17.61 -12.15
CA ARG A 386 17.80 -17.84 -12.83
C ARG A 386 18.58 -18.98 -12.23
N LEU A 387 18.81 -18.97 -10.92
CA LEU A 387 19.63 -19.96 -10.21
C LEU A 387 18.80 -21.17 -9.77
N GLY A 388 17.47 -21.09 -9.82
CA GLY A 388 16.59 -22.10 -9.24
C GLY A 388 16.77 -22.17 -7.73
N LYS A 389 16.67 -23.38 -7.17
CA LYS A 389 17.00 -23.63 -5.77
C LYS A 389 18.51 -23.55 -5.58
N ALA A 390 18.95 -22.68 -4.68
CA ALA A 390 20.35 -22.43 -4.44
C ALA A 390 20.69 -22.37 -2.94
N VAL A 391 21.90 -22.80 -2.61
CA VAL A 391 22.52 -22.65 -1.30
C VAL A 391 23.76 -21.78 -1.47
N ARG A 392 23.89 -20.77 -0.64
CA ARG A 392 25.10 -19.95 -0.50
C ARG A 392 25.70 -20.21 0.86
N ILE A 393 27.00 -20.41 0.92
CA ILE A 393 27.73 -20.64 2.19
C ILE A 393 28.74 -19.52 2.36
N ASP A 394 28.65 -18.79 3.46
CA ASP A 394 29.63 -17.78 3.89
C ASP A 394 30.70 -18.51 4.71
N HIS A 395 31.96 -18.49 4.24
CA HIS A 395 33.11 -19.12 4.84
C HIS A 395 33.91 -18.19 5.73
N GLY A 396 33.45 -16.94 5.94
CA GLY A 396 34.21 -15.90 6.60
C GLY A 396 35.29 -15.28 5.72
N GLY A 397 35.92 -14.18 6.22
CA GLY A 397 36.95 -13.45 5.47
C GLY A 397 36.49 -12.88 4.13
N GLY A 398 35.20 -12.71 3.91
CA GLY A 398 34.60 -12.24 2.68
C GLY A 398 34.57 -13.28 1.53
N VAL A 399 34.73 -14.56 1.85
CA VAL A 399 34.69 -15.67 0.89
C VAL A 399 33.37 -16.41 1.00
N GLU A 400 32.67 -16.56 -0.14
CA GLU A 400 31.41 -17.30 -0.23
C GLU A 400 31.44 -18.30 -1.37
N SER A 401 30.76 -19.43 -1.18
CA SER A 401 30.44 -20.39 -2.26
C SER A 401 28.93 -20.42 -2.55
N LEU A 402 28.56 -20.62 -3.82
CA LEU A 402 27.17 -20.75 -4.26
C LEU A 402 26.99 -22.06 -5.01
N TYR A 403 25.93 -22.77 -4.67
CA TYR A 403 25.49 -24.05 -5.25
C TYR A 403 24.10 -23.85 -5.82
N ALA A 404 23.96 -23.89 -7.16
CA ALA A 404 22.69 -23.58 -7.82
C ALA A 404 22.15 -24.73 -8.65
N HIS A 405 20.94 -24.60 -9.17
CA HIS A 405 20.15 -25.56 -9.91
C HIS A 405 19.80 -26.84 -9.14
N LEU A 406 19.72 -26.75 -7.80
CA LEU A 406 19.47 -27.89 -6.93
C LEU A 406 18.05 -28.46 -7.10
N ASP A 407 17.89 -29.78 -6.97
CA ASP A 407 16.60 -30.46 -6.93
C ASP A 407 15.97 -30.35 -5.53
N ARG A 408 16.75 -30.71 -4.51
CA ARG A 408 16.38 -30.63 -3.10
C ARG A 408 17.48 -29.93 -2.32
N VAL A 409 17.05 -29.15 -1.32
CA VAL A 409 17.94 -28.55 -0.33
C VAL A 409 17.60 -29.15 1.02
N THR A 410 18.63 -29.59 1.76
CA THR A 410 18.49 -30.25 3.07
C THR A 410 18.78 -29.29 4.24
N LEU A 411 19.13 -28.04 3.94
CA LEU A 411 19.51 -27.02 4.90
C LEU A 411 18.42 -25.94 5.03
N THR A 412 18.51 -25.19 6.12
CA THR A 412 17.77 -23.94 6.33
C THR A 412 18.77 -22.80 6.48
N THR A 413 18.33 -21.58 6.12
CA THR A 413 19.15 -20.38 6.28
C THR A 413 19.57 -20.18 7.73
N GLY A 414 20.85 -19.89 7.95
CA GLY A 414 21.48 -19.71 9.25
C GLY A 414 22.12 -20.98 9.83
N MET A 415 22.02 -22.14 9.17
CA MET A 415 22.67 -23.38 9.63
C MET A 415 24.19 -23.30 9.40
N ALA A 416 24.95 -23.69 10.43
CA ALA A 416 26.38 -23.96 10.27
C ALA A 416 26.57 -25.31 9.56
N VAL A 417 27.50 -25.33 8.58
CA VAL A 417 27.87 -26.52 7.81
C VAL A 417 29.35 -26.74 7.87
N THR A 418 29.75 -28.03 7.76
CA THR A 418 31.16 -28.43 7.71
C THR A 418 31.51 -28.91 6.31
N ALA A 419 32.78 -28.79 5.95
CA ALA A 419 33.30 -29.28 4.66
C ALA A 419 32.99 -30.76 4.44
N GLY A 420 32.35 -31.07 3.29
CA GLY A 420 31.88 -32.42 2.98
C GLY A 420 30.49 -32.77 3.48
N GLN A 421 29.85 -31.92 4.27
CA GLN A 421 28.45 -32.10 4.69
C GLN A 421 27.51 -32.06 3.49
N SER A 422 26.54 -32.98 3.41
CA SER A 422 25.53 -32.95 2.34
C SER A 422 24.58 -31.76 2.54
N ILE A 423 24.43 -30.91 1.52
CA ILE A 423 23.65 -29.69 1.53
C ILE A 423 22.39 -29.74 0.64
N GLY A 424 22.32 -30.78 -0.23
CA GLY A 424 21.22 -30.95 -1.17
C GLY A 424 21.56 -31.95 -2.24
N THR A 425 20.80 -31.91 -3.32
CA THR A 425 21.00 -32.82 -4.49
C THR A 425 20.99 -32.03 -5.80
N VAL A 426 21.76 -32.52 -6.77
CA VAL A 426 21.81 -31.94 -8.13
C VAL A 426 20.45 -32.02 -8.81
N GLY A 427 20.08 -30.93 -9.47
CA GLY A 427 18.82 -30.78 -10.19
C GLY A 427 19.00 -30.11 -11.56
N ALA A 428 17.92 -29.49 -12.01
CA ALA A 428 17.85 -28.65 -13.20
C ALA A 428 16.81 -27.54 -13.00
N THR A 429 16.76 -26.97 -11.80
CA THR A 429 15.84 -25.87 -11.45
C THR A 429 16.39 -24.53 -11.96
N GLY A 430 15.52 -23.57 -12.20
CA GLY A 430 15.92 -22.27 -12.78
C GLY A 430 16.32 -22.36 -14.27
N LEU A 431 17.27 -21.53 -14.69
CA LEU A 431 17.74 -21.46 -16.08
C LEU A 431 18.85 -22.46 -16.32
N ALA A 432 18.51 -23.75 -16.39
CA ALA A 432 19.44 -24.85 -16.63
C ALA A 432 19.09 -25.60 -17.92
N THR A 433 20.11 -25.95 -18.73
CA THR A 433 19.95 -26.72 -19.98
C THR A 433 19.86 -28.24 -19.76
N GLY A 434 20.09 -28.72 -18.57
CA GLY A 434 20.06 -30.11 -18.14
C GLY A 434 20.58 -30.28 -16.71
N PRO A 435 20.56 -31.53 -16.16
CA PRO A 435 21.00 -31.73 -14.78
C PRO A 435 22.48 -31.44 -14.59
N HIS A 436 22.82 -30.49 -13.72
CA HIS A 436 24.18 -30.12 -13.33
C HIS A 436 24.17 -29.30 -12.04
N LEU A 437 25.30 -29.21 -11.38
CA LEU A 437 25.56 -28.28 -10.32
C LEU A 437 26.29 -27.05 -10.90
N HIS A 438 25.72 -25.87 -10.76
CA HIS A 438 26.43 -24.62 -11.00
C HIS A 438 27.10 -24.20 -9.69
N PHE A 439 28.42 -24.04 -9.71
CA PHE A 439 29.24 -23.72 -8.56
C PHE A 439 30.00 -22.41 -8.78
N GLN A 440 29.85 -21.45 -7.86
CA GLN A 440 30.55 -20.15 -7.89
C GLN A 440 31.33 -19.93 -6.59
N VAL A 441 32.39 -19.16 -6.69
CA VAL A 441 33.11 -18.62 -5.56
C VAL A 441 33.16 -17.09 -5.69
N THR A 442 32.86 -16.39 -4.60
CA THR A 442 33.04 -14.94 -4.52
C THR A 442 34.01 -14.59 -3.39
N ARG A 443 34.81 -13.56 -3.61
CA ARG A 443 35.66 -12.98 -2.58
C ARG A 443 35.43 -11.48 -2.53
N SER A 444 35.00 -10.96 -1.38
CA SER A 444 34.65 -9.54 -1.20
C SER A 444 33.70 -9.03 -2.29
N GLY A 445 32.66 -9.82 -2.61
CA GLY A 445 31.64 -9.50 -3.61
C GLY A 445 32.08 -9.64 -5.07
N ARG A 446 33.31 -10.08 -5.37
CA ARG A 446 33.81 -10.29 -6.73
C ARG A 446 33.88 -11.77 -7.06
N LEU A 447 33.35 -12.17 -8.21
CA LEU A 447 33.45 -13.55 -8.71
C LEU A 447 34.92 -13.94 -8.90
N GLN A 448 35.26 -15.14 -8.44
CA GLN A 448 36.58 -15.75 -8.55
C GLN A 448 36.50 -17.01 -9.42
N ASP A 449 37.60 -17.34 -10.09
CA ASP A 449 37.68 -18.61 -10.81
C ASP A 449 37.77 -19.77 -9.80
N PRO A 450 36.77 -20.70 -9.78
CA PRO A 450 36.79 -21.83 -8.85
C PRO A 450 37.99 -22.78 -8.99
N GLN A 451 38.76 -22.69 -10.09
CA GLN A 451 40.00 -23.45 -10.24
C GLN A 451 41.08 -23.07 -9.21
N GLN A 452 40.99 -21.88 -8.61
CA GLN A 452 41.91 -21.47 -7.53
C GLN A 452 41.58 -22.14 -6.19
N TRP A 453 40.41 -22.76 -6.09
CA TRP A 453 39.88 -23.31 -4.84
C TRP A 453 39.68 -24.81 -4.88
N LEU A 454 39.36 -25.38 -6.05
CA LEU A 454 39.09 -26.79 -6.26
C LEU A 454 40.19 -27.45 -7.12
N ALA A 455 40.67 -28.61 -6.68
CA ALA A 455 41.68 -29.34 -7.39
C ALA A 455 41.10 -30.23 -8.52
N GLY A 456 41.89 -30.51 -9.54
CA GLY A 456 41.61 -31.54 -10.53
C GLY A 456 40.52 -31.20 -11.55
N LEU A 457 40.11 -29.93 -11.70
CA LEU A 457 39.02 -29.55 -12.63
C LEU A 457 39.38 -29.85 -14.10
N ASP A 458 40.59 -29.60 -14.53
CA ASP A 458 41.05 -29.84 -15.91
C ASP A 458 41.10 -31.31 -16.27
N ALA A 459 41.59 -32.15 -15.35
CA ALA A 459 41.65 -33.62 -15.55
C ALA A 459 40.26 -34.25 -15.69
N ASN A 460 39.23 -33.62 -15.09
CA ASN A 460 37.86 -34.08 -15.08
C ASN A 460 36.95 -33.31 -16.07
N ALA A 461 37.55 -32.53 -16.97
CA ALA A 461 36.78 -31.72 -17.91
C ALA A 461 36.37 -32.48 -19.16
N SER A 462 35.15 -32.23 -19.62
CA SER A 462 34.68 -32.75 -20.90
C SER A 462 35.50 -32.15 -22.08
N ALA A 463 35.74 -32.97 -23.12
CA ALA A 463 36.45 -32.50 -24.32
C ALA A 463 35.82 -31.26 -24.96
N ARG A 464 34.49 -31.08 -24.83
CA ARG A 464 33.76 -29.90 -25.30
C ARG A 464 34.11 -28.68 -24.47
N ALA A 465 34.11 -28.79 -23.17
CA ALA A 465 34.42 -27.68 -22.25
C ALA A 465 35.85 -27.17 -22.44
N LEU A 466 36.82 -28.11 -22.59
CA LEU A 466 38.20 -27.76 -22.88
C LEU A 466 38.37 -27.05 -24.23
N ARG A 467 37.70 -27.54 -25.29
CA ARG A 467 37.73 -26.89 -26.62
C ARG A 467 37.17 -25.45 -26.53
N MET A 468 36.04 -25.24 -25.88
CA MET A 468 35.45 -23.89 -25.76
C MET A 468 36.36 -22.93 -24.98
N ARG A 469 36.96 -23.40 -23.88
CA ARG A 469 37.92 -22.59 -23.10
C ARG A 469 39.16 -22.26 -23.94
N LYS A 470 39.73 -23.26 -24.64
CA LYS A 470 40.90 -23.07 -25.52
C LYS A 470 40.64 -22.08 -26.65
N GLN A 471 39.44 -22.12 -27.26
CA GLN A 471 39.07 -21.19 -28.32
C GLN A 471 38.96 -19.75 -27.83
N GLN A 472 38.52 -19.52 -26.60
CA GLN A 472 38.29 -18.17 -26.08
C GLN A 472 39.47 -17.59 -25.31
N PHE A 473 40.29 -18.41 -24.64
CA PHE A 473 41.38 -17.95 -23.77
C PHE A 473 42.75 -18.49 -24.17
N GLY A 474 42.87 -19.34 -25.20
CA GLY A 474 44.15 -19.88 -25.64
C GLY A 474 44.78 -20.93 -24.71
N ARG A 475 44.04 -21.35 -23.65
CA ARG A 475 44.51 -22.29 -22.61
C ARG A 475 43.62 -23.52 -22.57
#